data_5a138d14455da37c99bc5d3c5e772549
#
_entry.id   5a138d14455da37c99bc5d3c5e772549
#
_cell.length_a   1.000
_cell.length_b   1.000
_cell.length_c   1.000
_cell.angle_alpha   90.00
_cell.angle_beta   90.00
_cell.angle_gamma   90.00
#
_symmetry.space_group_name_H-M   'P 1'
#
loop_
_entity.id
_entity.type
_entity.pdbx_description
1 polymer ?
#
loop_
_entity_poly.entity_id
_entity_poly.type
_entity_poly.pdbx_seq_one_letter_code
_entity_poly.pdbx_strand_id
1 'polypeptide(L)'
;MTAIALTIAGSDSSGGAGVEADLKTFSALGVYGAVVTTALTAQNTRGVFGIHDVPADFVAAQINAVFTDLDVGAVKIGMLANASTIDVVAAALDRYRPRNVVLDPVMIASSGERLLREDAIGRL
;
A
#
# COMPACT_ATOMS: atom_id res chain seq x y z
N MET A 1 1.87 4.12 25.19
CA MET A 1 2.37 4.51 23.84
C MET A 1 1.43 3.99 22.78
N THR A 2 1.06 4.84 21.83
CA THR A 2 0.20 4.43 20.73
C THR A 2 1.00 3.61 19.73
N ALA A 3 0.48 2.45 19.35
CA ALA A 3 1.06 1.68 18.25
C ALA A 3 0.90 2.41 16.93
N ILE A 4 1.89 2.30 16.07
CA ILE A 4 1.89 2.92 14.74
C ILE A 4 2.01 1.83 13.67
N ALA A 5 1.09 1.83 12.72
CA ALA A 5 1.13 0.92 11.59
C ALA A 5 1.13 1.72 10.28
N LEU A 6 1.86 1.21 9.30
CA LEU A 6 1.95 1.78 7.96
C LEU A 6 1.27 0.84 6.98
N THR A 7 0.42 1.38 6.11
CA THR A 7 -0.05 0.64 4.94
C THR A 7 0.61 1.18 3.67
N ILE A 8 1.12 0.28 2.84
CA ILE A 8 1.68 0.57 1.52
C ILE A 8 0.77 -0.10 0.51
N ALA A 9 -0.08 0.66 -0.15
CA ALA A 9 -1.09 0.10 -1.04
C ALA A 9 -1.68 1.17 -1.96
N GLY A 10 -2.59 0.77 -2.81
CA GLY A 10 -3.37 1.67 -3.65
C GLY A 10 -4.50 2.33 -2.88
N SER A 11 -4.98 3.42 -3.44
CA SER A 11 -6.13 4.17 -2.91
C SER A 11 -7.40 3.73 -3.64
N ASP A 12 -8.47 3.49 -2.89
CA ASP A 12 -9.82 3.24 -3.41
C ASP A 12 -10.66 4.50 -3.21
N SER A 13 -11.06 5.15 -4.30
CA SER A 13 -11.84 6.39 -4.23
C SER A 13 -13.19 6.21 -3.53
N SER A 14 -13.75 4.99 -3.51
CA SER A 14 -15.00 4.70 -2.81
C SER A 14 -14.82 4.37 -1.32
N GLY A 15 -13.58 4.20 -0.85
CA GLY A 15 -13.25 4.03 0.55
C GLY A 15 -13.41 2.62 1.11
N GLY A 16 -13.77 1.63 0.29
CA GLY A 16 -14.07 0.28 0.74
C GLY A 16 -12.90 -0.70 0.71
N ALA A 17 -11.80 -0.31 0.10
CA ALA A 17 -10.60 -1.15 -0.04
C ALA A 17 -9.34 -0.29 0.06
N GLY A 18 -8.17 -0.88 -0.20
CA GLY A 18 -6.91 -0.17 -0.24
C GLY A 18 -6.54 0.51 1.07
N VAL A 19 -5.80 1.61 0.96
CA VAL A 19 -5.32 2.35 2.13
C VAL A 19 -6.47 2.90 2.97
N GLU A 20 -7.61 3.25 2.37
CA GLU A 20 -8.78 3.74 3.09
C GLU A 20 -9.35 2.69 4.04
N ALA A 21 -9.51 1.45 3.57
CA ALA A 21 -9.96 0.35 4.41
C ALA A 21 -8.97 0.06 5.54
N ASP A 22 -7.68 0.11 5.23
CA ASP A 22 -6.62 -0.13 6.22
C ASP A 22 -6.63 0.94 7.30
N LEU A 23 -6.76 2.23 6.94
CA LEU A 23 -6.82 3.32 7.91
C LEU A 23 -8.03 3.20 8.83
N LYS A 24 -9.18 2.85 8.28
CA LYS A 24 -10.40 2.64 9.08
C LYS A 24 -10.21 1.52 10.08
N THR A 25 -9.57 0.43 9.66
CA THR A 25 -9.26 -0.71 10.53
C THR A 25 -8.27 -0.33 11.62
N PHE A 26 -7.18 0.33 11.28
CA PHE A 26 -6.20 0.80 12.27
C PHE A 26 -6.87 1.71 13.31
N SER A 27 -7.64 2.66 12.86
CA SER A 27 -8.33 3.59 13.73
C SER A 27 -9.32 2.89 14.67
N ALA A 28 -10.07 1.92 14.16
CA ALA A 28 -11.02 1.14 14.94
C ALA A 28 -10.33 0.32 16.04
N LEU A 29 -9.06 -0.06 15.82
CA LEU A 29 -8.26 -0.82 16.77
C LEU A 29 -7.40 0.07 17.68
N GLY A 30 -7.55 1.39 17.62
CA GLY A 30 -6.76 2.33 18.43
C GLY A 30 -5.32 2.47 17.97
N VAL A 31 -5.01 2.14 16.71
CA VAL A 31 -3.68 2.23 16.13
C VAL A 31 -3.57 3.49 15.28
N TYR A 32 -2.46 4.22 15.44
CA TYR A 32 -2.18 5.36 14.56
C TYR A 32 -1.77 4.83 13.19
N GLY A 33 -2.50 5.19 12.15
CA GLY A 33 -2.26 4.74 10.79
C GLY A 33 -1.52 5.77 9.95
N ALA A 34 -0.45 5.32 9.28
CA ALA A 34 0.23 6.08 8.25
C ALA A 34 0.05 5.40 6.89
N VAL A 35 0.24 6.14 5.82
CA VAL A 35 -0.06 5.67 4.46
C VAL A 35 1.08 6.00 3.51
N VAL A 36 1.44 5.02 2.69
CA VAL A 36 2.19 5.21 1.44
C VAL A 36 1.29 4.76 0.30
N THR A 37 0.94 5.67 -0.58
CA THR A 37 0.05 5.39 -1.71
C THR A 37 0.86 4.99 -2.93
N THR A 38 0.56 3.81 -3.49
CA THR A 38 1.28 3.28 -4.67
C THR A 38 0.55 3.57 -5.98
N ALA A 39 -0.76 3.75 -5.92
CA ALA A 39 -1.58 4.08 -7.08
C ALA A 39 -2.88 4.73 -6.60
N LEU A 40 -3.42 5.60 -7.44
CA LEU A 40 -4.76 6.13 -7.27
C LEU A 40 -5.69 5.33 -8.17
N THR A 41 -6.92 5.09 -7.72
CA THR A 41 -7.93 4.45 -8.55
C THR A 41 -9.17 5.33 -8.66
N ALA A 42 -9.80 5.27 -9.82
CA ALA A 42 -11.18 5.73 -10.00
C ALA A 42 -12.04 4.48 -9.86
N GLN A 43 -12.61 4.28 -8.68
CA GLN A 43 -13.24 3.02 -8.28
C GLN A 43 -14.51 3.28 -7.49
N ASN A 44 -15.46 2.37 -7.61
CA ASN A 44 -16.64 2.31 -6.76
C ASN A 44 -17.02 0.84 -6.52
N THR A 45 -18.20 0.59 -5.94
CA THR A 45 -18.63 -0.78 -5.63
C THR A 45 -18.92 -1.63 -6.86
N ARG A 46 -18.96 -1.03 -8.04
CA ARG A 46 -19.27 -1.72 -9.31
C ARG A 46 -18.02 -2.10 -10.09
N GLY A 47 -16.89 -1.43 -9.87
CA GLY A 47 -15.67 -1.75 -10.58
C GLY A 47 -14.59 -0.70 -10.47
N VAL A 48 -13.47 -0.99 -11.12
CA VAL A 48 -12.32 -0.10 -11.25
C VAL A 48 -12.36 0.49 -12.66
N PHE A 49 -12.45 1.81 -12.76
CA PHE A 49 -12.60 2.53 -14.03
C PHE A 49 -11.31 3.17 -14.52
N GLY A 50 -10.32 3.29 -13.66
CA GLY A 50 -9.02 3.84 -14.01
C GLY A 50 -8.02 3.63 -12.89
N ILE A 51 -6.75 3.51 -13.27
CA ILE A 51 -5.63 3.36 -12.33
C ILE A 51 -4.57 4.37 -12.74
N HIS A 52 -4.12 5.18 -11.78
CA HIS A 52 -3.05 6.14 -11.96
C HIS A 52 -1.90 5.76 -11.03
N ASP A 53 -0.84 5.17 -11.58
CA ASP A 53 0.30 4.74 -10.79
C ASP A 53 1.05 5.94 -10.23
N VAL A 54 1.44 5.86 -8.96
CA VAL A 54 2.42 6.80 -8.39
C VAL A 54 3.80 6.35 -8.86
N PRO A 55 4.63 7.25 -9.39
CA PRO A 55 5.99 6.90 -9.80
C PRO A 55 6.79 6.27 -8.66
N ALA A 56 7.63 5.28 -8.99
CA ALA A 56 8.38 4.52 -7.99
C ALA A 56 9.27 5.41 -7.11
N ASP A 57 9.89 6.46 -7.69
CA ASP A 57 10.71 7.41 -6.93
C ASP A 57 9.87 8.20 -5.91
N PHE A 58 8.61 8.49 -6.21
CA PHE A 58 7.73 9.16 -5.28
C PHE A 58 7.23 8.20 -4.19
N VAL A 59 7.02 6.94 -4.52
CA VAL A 59 6.73 5.91 -3.51
C VAL A 59 7.90 5.83 -2.52
N ALA A 60 9.14 5.82 -3.01
CA ALA A 60 10.33 5.84 -2.15
C ALA A 60 10.37 7.09 -1.25
N ALA A 61 10.04 8.25 -1.80
CA ALA A 61 9.99 9.51 -1.03
C ALA A 61 8.97 9.45 0.10
N GLN A 62 7.79 8.88 -0.15
CA GLN A 62 6.75 8.70 0.87
C GLN A 62 7.24 7.76 1.98
N ILE A 63 7.87 6.65 1.62
CA ILE A 63 8.40 5.69 2.59
C ILE A 63 9.45 6.35 3.49
N ASN A 64 10.38 7.09 2.90
CA ASN A 64 11.40 7.81 3.64
C ASN A 64 10.79 8.84 4.61
N ALA A 65 9.80 9.59 4.16
CA ALA A 65 9.12 10.59 4.99
C ALA A 65 8.49 9.96 6.23
N VAL A 66 7.91 8.77 6.09
CA VAL A 66 7.27 8.07 7.21
C VAL A 66 8.32 7.49 8.16
N PHE A 67 9.26 6.71 7.64
CA PHE A 67 10.20 5.98 8.49
C PHE A 67 11.23 6.87 9.17
N THR A 68 11.52 8.05 8.64
CA THR A 68 12.45 8.99 9.28
C THR A 68 11.81 9.80 10.41
N ASP A 69 10.50 9.75 10.56
CA ASP A 69 9.76 10.51 11.56
C ASP A 69 9.01 9.62 12.56
N LEU A 70 8.35 8.56 12.09
CA LEU A 70 7.47 7.73 12.90
C LEU A 70 8.14 6.40 13.27
N ASP A 71 7.92 5.97 14.52
CA ASP A 71 8.36 4.64 14.99
C ASP A 71 7.33 3.59 14.54
N VAL A 72 7.47 3.12 13.31
CA VAL A 72 6.55 2.17 12.69
C VAL A 72 6.75 0.78 13.29
N GLY A 73 5.71 0.24 13.93
CA GLY A 73 5.75 -1.09 14.55
C GLY A 73 5.34 -2.23 13.60
N ALA A 74 4.53 -1.92 12.59
CA ALA A 74 4.06 -2.92 11.63
C ALA A 74 3.80 -2.27 10.27
N VAL A 75 4.00 -3.04 9.21
CA VAL A 75 3.74 -2.62 7.83
C VAL A 75 2.81 -3.62 7.18
N LYS A 76 1.73 -3.13 6.59
CA LYS A 76 0.87 -3.93 5.71
C LYS A 76 1.12 -3.50 4.27
N ILE A 77 1.34 -4.46 3.40
CA ILE A 77 1.57 -4.23 1.97
C ILE A 77 0.39 -4.79 1.20
N GLY A 78 -0.28 -3.94 0.45
CA GLY A 78 -1.39 -4.32 -0.43
C GLY A 78 -0.98 -4.23 -1.89
N MET A 79 -1.73 -3.46 -2.67
CA MET A 79 -1.51 -3.35 -4.12
C MET A 79 -0.19 -2.66 -4.47
N LEU A 80 0.68 -3.38 -5.18
CA LEU A 80 1.95 -2.87 -5.74
C LEU A 80 1.91 -3.05 -7.26
N ALA A 81 1.30 -2.15 -7.96
CA ALA A 81 0.85 -2.29 -9.34
C ALA A 81 1.90 -2.73 -10.37
N ASN A 82 3.18 -2.44 -10.15
CA ASN A 82 4.24 -2.72 -11.13
C ASN A 82 5.54 -3.16 -10.47
N ALA A 83 6.46 -3.72 -11.28
CA ALA A 83 7.73 -4.25 -10.82
C ALA A 83 8.63 -3.20 -10.17
N SER A 84 8.65 -1.98 -10.72
CA SER A 84 9.47 -0.89 -10.16
C SER A 84 9.06 -0.54 -8.74
N THR A 85 7.76 -0.50 -8.47
CA THR A 85 7.24 -0.24 -7.13
C THR A 85 7.57 -1.38 -6.18
N ILE A 86 7.45 -2.64 -6.62
CA ILE A 86 7.84 -3.80 -5.82
C ILE A 86 9.32 -3.71 -5.43
N ASP A 87 10.20 -3.37 -6.37
CA ASP A 87 11.63 -3.24 -6.11
C ASP A 87 11.91 -2.14 -5.08
N VAL A 88 11.24 -1.00 -5.18
CA VAL A 88 11.38 0.12 -4.23
C VAL A 88 10.92 -0.29 -2.83
N VAL A 89 9.79 -0.97 -2.73
CA VAL A 89 9.25 -1.42 -1.43
C VAL A 89 10.18 -2.47 -0.81
N ALA A 90 10.65 -3.42 -1.60
CA ALA A 90 11.59 -4.44 -1.13
C ALA A 90 12.89 -3.81 -0.60
N ALA A 91 13.43 -2.83 -1.31
CA ALA A 91 14.64 -2.11 -0.86
C ALA A 91 14.38 -1.35 0.45
N ALA A 92 13.21 -0.74 0.59
CA ALA A 92 12.83 -0.02 1.81
C ALA A 92 12.70 -0.96 3.01
N LEU A 93 12.08 -2.13 2.83
CA LEU A 93 11.98 -3.14 3.89
C LEU A 93 13.35 -3.62 4.34
N ASP A 94 14.28 -3.79 3.40
CA ASP A 94 15.65 -4.18 3.70
C ASP A 94 16.40 -3.07 4.45
N ARG A 95 16.17 -1.82 4.10
CA ARG A 95 16.80 -0.66 4.73
C ARG A 95 16.28 -0.39 6.13
N TYR A 96 14.96 -0.37 6.32
CA TYR A 96 14.33 0.06 7.57
C TYR A 96 14.00 -1.10 8.50
N ARG A 97 13.90 -2.31 8.00
CA ARG A 97 13.69 -3.57 8.75
C ARG A 97 12.58 -3.47 9.80
N PRO A 98 11.35 -3.15 9.40
CA PRO A 98 10.23 -3.11 10.36
C PRO A 98 10.03 -4.47 11.01
N ARG A 99 9.58 -4.47 12.27
CA ARG A 99 9.44 -5.69 13.07
C ARG A 99 8.41 -6.67 12.53
N ASN A 100 7.33 -6.14 11.96
CA ASN A 100 6.22 -6.96 11.48
C ASN A 100 5.82 -6.51 10.08
N VAL A 101 5.79 -7.44 9.15
CA VAL A 101 5.37 -7.17 7.77
C VAL A 101 4.30 -8.17 7.38
N VAL A 102 3.16 -7.67 6.93
CA VAL A 102 2.06 -8.48 6.41
C VAL A 102 1.88 -8.15 4.93
N LEU A 103 2.03 -9.15 4.09
CA LEU A 103 1.82 -9.03 2.66
C LEU A 103 0.44 -9.59 2.29
N ASP A 104 -0.39 -8.75 1.68
CA ASP A 104 -1.67 -9.15 1.11
C ASP A 104 -1.60 -8.91 -0.41
N PRO A 105 -1.24 -9.93 -1.20
CA PRO A 105 -1.00 -9.76 -2.63
C PRO A 105 -2.32 -9.61 -3.39
N VAL A 106 -2.75 -8.37 -3.62
CA VAL A 106 -3.96 -8.05 -4.37
C VAL A 106 -3.62 -8.01 -5.86
N MET A 107 -4.02 -9.04 -6.61
CA MET A 107 -3.77 -9.13 -8.04
C MET A 107 -5.00 -8.75 -8.87
N ILE A 108 -6.20 -9.07 -8.36
CA ILE A 108 -7.47 -8.86 -9.05
C ILE A 108 -8.42 -8.21 -8.06
N ALA A 109 -9.12 -7.15 -8.50
CA ALA A 109 -10.17 -6.52 -7.69
C ALA A 109 -11.34 -7.48 -7.47
N SER A 110 -12.15 -7.26 -6.42
CA SER A 110 -13.36 -8.05 -6.16
C SER A 110 -14.36 -8.00 -7.32
N SER A 111 -14.31 -6.94 -8.14
CA SER A 111 -15.11 -6.79 -9.37
C SER A 111 -14.55 -7.58 -10.56
N GLY A 112 -13.39 -8.22 -10.43
CA GLY A 112 -12.77 -9.05 -11.46
C GLY A 112 -11.67 -8.38 -12.28
N GLU A 113 -11.46 -7.07 -12.15
CA GLU A 113 -10.41 -6.37 -12.87
C GLU A 113 -9.04 -6.67 -12.28
N ARG A 114 -8.04 -6.84 -13.16
CA ARG A 114 -6.67 -7.05 -12.75
C ARG A 114 -6.07 -5.74 -12.24
N LEU A 115 -5.61 -5.74 -11.00
CA LEU A 115 -4.98 -4.58 -10.35
C LEU A 115 -3.47 -4.62 -10.44
N LEU A 116 -2.87 -5.81 -10.53
CA LEU A 116 -1.43 -5.99 -10.61
C LEU A 116 -1.04 -6.25 -12.06
N ARG A 117 -0.07 -5.51 -12.58
CA ARG A 117 0.43 -5.70 -13.94
C ARG A 117 1.15 -7.03 -14.07
N GLU A 118 1.14 -7.61 -15.28
CA GLU A 118 1.74 -8.92 -15.53
C GLU A 118 3.24 -8.95 -15.24
N ASP A 119 3.97 -7.87 -15.52
CA ASP A 119 5.39 -7.75 -15.21
C ASP A 119 5.69 -7.80 -13.72
N ALA A 120 4.74 -7.37 -12.89
CA ALA A 120 4.88 -7.35 -11.44
C ALA A 120 4.56 -8.70 -10.79
N ILE A 121 3.70 -9.52 -11.40
CA ILE A 121 3.31 -10.82 -10.84
C ILE A 121 4.54 -11.70 -10.58
N GLY A 122 5.52 -11.69 -11.49
CA GLY A 122 6.75 -12.45 -11.35
C GLY A 122 7.70 -11.94 -10.25
N ARG A 123 7.44 -10.74 -9.69
CA ARG A 123 8.26 -10.13 -8.64
C ARG A 123 7.69 -10.31 -7.23
N LEU A 124 6.49 -10.83 -7.13
CA LEU A 124 5.91 -11.13 -5.83
C LEU A 124 6.58 -12.33 -5.20
#